data_09b55181b2038182c4806ab9ef332b83
#
_entry.id   09b55181b2038182c4806ab9ef332b83
#
_cell.length_a   1.000
_cell.length_b   1.000
_cell.length_c   1.000
_cell.angle_alpha   90.00
_cell.angle_beta   90.00
_cell.angle_gamma   90.00
#
_symmetry.space_group_name_H-M   'P 1'
#
loop_
_entity.id
_entity.type
_entity.pdbx_description
1 polymer ?
#
loop_
_entity_poly.entity_id
_entity_poly.type
_entity_poly.pdbx_seq_one_letter_code
_entity_poly.pdbx_strand_id
1 'polypeptide(L)'
;MGTAILRRYVLIGAIGQGGVSTVYSAVDADLGRMLAVKILAPTLADDPNARDDVRREALITDRLRHPSVPRVFEYGDAPLPDGTVVPYVVFELLAGVPLTDRLARGPLEWLEAARIAATAADVLAVAHRRGVVHRDLTARNIMVSRSGVKIIDFGLATEALRNADSDLYPIVLRGERSRLSHPKTAFARPSDDVYTLGVLLYEMITGRSPYPPAIAATIVAAGRVAHLAPTPVLAVPGVPIEIRDLIRACMAKVPEERPRSAAAALALWRILDRHHVRLPEPSWN
;
A
#
# COMPACT_ATOMS: atom_id res chain seq x y z
N MET A 1 12.91 19.30 -25.11
CA MET A 1 12.68 20.19 -23.96
C MET A 1 11.66 19.51 -23.06
N GLY A 2 11.95 19.33 -21.78
CA GLY A 2 11.04 18.68 -20.82
C GLY A 2 9.80 19.55 -20.57
N THR A 3 8.63 18.93 -20.42
CA THR A 3 7.39 19.60 -20.02
C THR A 3 7.54 20.07 -18.57
N ALA A 4 7.29 21.34 -18.30
CA ALA A 4 7.36 21.91 -16.96
C ALA A 4 5.95 22.11 -16.39
N ILE A 5 5.70 21.63 -15.17
CA ILE A 5 4.49 21.95 -14.40
C ILE A 5 4.78 23.20 -13.58
N LEU A 6 3.86 24.19 -13.65
CA LEU A 6 3.97 25.49 -12.99
C LEU A 6 5.29 26.24 -13.29
N ARG A 7 5.96 25.98 -14.42
CA ARG A 7 7.30 26.50 -14.76
C ARG A 7 8.40 26.16 -13.76
N ARG A 8 8.11 25.34 -12.75
CA ARG A 8 9.01 24.96 -11.66
C ARG A 8 9.42 23.50 -11.72
N TYR A 9 8.48 22.57 -11.91
CA TYR A 9 8.78 21.14 -11.92
C TYR A 9 9.01 20.64 -13.33
N VAL A 10 10.28 20.44 -13.71
CA VAL A 10 10.67 19.95 -15.03
C VAL A 10 10.57 18.43 -15.04
N LEU A 11 9.59 17.90 -15.75
CA LEU A 11 9.39 16.45 -15.89
C LEU A 11 10.50 15.83 -16.73
N ILE A 12 11.14 14.78 -16.21
CA ILE A 12 12.24 14.05 -16.87
C ILE A 12 11.68 12.82 -17.59
N GLY A 13 10.98 11.96 -16.86
CA GLY A 13 10.44 10.72 -17.40
C GLY A 13 9.42 10.07 -16.47
N ALA A 14 8.52 9.27 -17.04
CA ALA A 14 7.54 8.52 -16.27
C ALA A 14 8.26 7.40 -15.51
N ILE A 15 8.00 7.31 -14.21
CA ILE A 15 8.53 6.28 -13.30
C ILE A 15 7.44 5.35 -12.76
N GLY A 16 6.17 5.70 -12.97
CA GLY A 16 5.02 4.87 -12.61
C GLY A 16 3.80 5.29 -13.40
N GLN A 17 3.02 4.32 -13.85
CA GLN A 17 1.77 4.57 -14.56
C GLN A 17 0.63 3.81 -13.87
N GLY A 18 -0.37 4.56 -13.44
CA GLY A 18 -1.61 4.05 -12.86
C GLY A 18 -2.77 4.11 -13.85
N GLY A 19 -3.94 3.61 -13.45
CA GLY A 19 -5.16 3.68 -14.26
C GLY A 19 -5.72 5.10 -14.42
N VAL A 20 -5.43 5.98 -13.47
CA VAL A 20 -5.98 7.35 -13.39
C VAL A 20 -4.91 8.43 -13.36
N SER A 21 -3.64 8.09 -13.13
CA SER A 21 -2.54 9.05 -12.98
C SER A 21 -1.22 8.47 -13.41
N THR A 22 -0.28 9.35 -13.77
CA THR A 22 1.11 9.00 -14.06
C THR A 22 2.03 9.71 -13.07
N VAL A 23 3.05 8.99 -12.59
CA VAL A 23 4.09 9.54 -11.72
C VAL A 23 5.34 9.76 -12.56
N TYR A 24 5.88 10.96 -12.50
CA TYR A 24 7.09 11.36 -13.20
C TYR A 24 8.22 11.62 -12.21
N SER A 25 9.45 11.28 -12.58
CA SER A 25 10.61 11.92 -11.97
C SER A 25 10.74 13.34 -12.52
N ALA A 26 11.04 14.30 -11.66
CA ALA A 26 11.12 15.71 -12.00
C ALA A 26 12.26 16.41 -11.25
N VAL A 27 12.72 17.54 -11.80
CA VAL A 27 13.62 18.47 -11.10
C VAL A 27 12.83 19.69 -10.67
N ASP A 28 12.96 20.06 -9.40
CA ASP A 28 12.53 21.38 -8.91
C ASP A 28 13.56 22.42 -9.41
N ALA A 29 13.16 23.26 -10.36
CA ALA A 29 14.04 24.25 -10.96
C ALA A 29 14.54 25.31 -9.98
N ASP A 30 13.76 25.59 -8.91
CA ASP A 30 14.11 26.57 -7.89
C ASP A 30 15.11 26.04 -6.87
N LEU A 31 15.00 24.75 -6.53
CA LEU A 31 15.79 24.12 -5.47
C LEU A 31 16.85 23.13 -6.00
N GLY A 32 16.86 22.82 -7.30
CA GLY A 32 17.81 21.91 -7.91
C GLY A 32 17.71 20.45 -7.43
N ARG A 33 16.58 20.04 -6.82
CA ARG A 33 16.41 18.71 -6.25
C ARG A 33 15.50 17.84 -7.08
N MET A 34 15.75 16.52 -7.05
CA MET A 34 14.90 15.52 -7.65
C MET A 34 13.65 15.24 -6.82
N LEU A 35 12.52 15.10 -7.49
CA LEU A 35 11.21 14.88 -6.90
C LEU A 35 10.41 13.85 -7.71
N ALA A 36 9.32 13.35 -7.14
CA ALA A 36 8.30 12.60 -7.85
C ALA A 36 7.05 13.47 -8.00
N VAL A 37 6.50 13.60 -9.20
CA VAL A 37 5.30 14.38 -9.48
C VAL A 37 4.23 13.44 -10.04
N LYS A 38 3.15 13.24 -9.28
CA LYS A 38 1.97 12.49 -9.70
C LYS A 38 0.98 13.44 -10.35
N ILE A 39 0.54 13.13 -11.57
CA ILE A 39 -0.35 13.98 -12.37
C ILE A 39 -1.55 13.13 -12.78
N LEU A 40 -2.76 13.67 -12.61
CA LEU A 40 -3.98 13.04 -13.13
C LEU A 40 -3.90 12.92 -14.66
N ALA A 41 -4.37 11.81 -15.20
CA ALA A 41 -4.44 11.62 -16.64
C ALA A 41 -5.31 12.74 -17.29
N PRO A 42 -4.84 13.40 -18.35
CA PRO A 42 -5.61 14.51 -18.98
C PRO A 42 -7.02 14.09 -19.41
N THR A 43 -7.20 12.84 -19.81
CA THR A 43 -8.50 12.28 -20.19
C THR A 43 -9.52 12.22 -19.04
N LEU A 44 -9.08 12.43 -17.80
CA LEU A 44 -9.90 12.47 -16.59
C LEU A 44 -9.94 13.87 -15.96
N ALA A 45 -9.45 14.89 -16.66
CA ALA A 45 -9.39 16.27 -16.16
C ALA A 45 -10.75 16.80 -15.75
N ASP A 46 -11.81 16.43 -16.46
CA ASP A 46 -13.19 16.85 -16.22
C ASP A 46 -13.97 15.89 -15.29
N ASP A 47 -13.36 14.79 -14.82
CA ASP A 47 -14.01 13.90 -13.86
C ASP A 47 -13.81 14.41 -12.43
N PRO A 48 -14.87 14.94 -11.77
CA PRO A 48 -14.76 15.48 -10.41
C PRO A 48 -14.31 14.43 -9.40
N ASN A 49 -14.70 13.17 -9.59
CA ASN A 49 -14.34 12.09 -8.67
C ASN A 49 -12.84 11.76 -8.76
N ALA A 50 -12.31 11.68 -9.97
CA ALA A 50 -10.88 11.44 -10.17
C ALA A 50 -10.03 12.58 -9.60
N ARG A 51 -10.47 13.83 -9.75
CA ARG A 51 -9.83 15.01 -9.17
C ARG A 51 -9.83 14.97 -7.64
N ASP A 52 -10.99 14.68 -7.05
CA ASP A 52 -11.14 14.58 -5.59
C ASP A 52 -10.33 13.43 -5.01
N ASP A 53 -10.19 12.30 -5.71
CA ASP A 53 -9.39 11.17 -5.26
C ASP A 53 -7.90 11.54 -5.18
N VAL A 54 -7.34 12.28 -6.17
CA VAL A 54 -5.96 12.77 -6.14
C VAL A 54 -5.73 13.75 -4.98
N ARG A 55 -6.65 14.71 -4.78
CA ARG A 55 -6.57 15.68 -3.68
C ARG A 55 -6.67 15.00 -2.32
N ARG A 56 -7.57 14.04 -2.17
CA ARG A 56 -7.75 13.26 -0.93
C ARG A 56 -6.50 12.45 -0.60
N GLU A 57 -5.90 11.77 -1.57
CA GLU A 57 -4.65 11.05 -1.39
C GLU A 57 -3.54 11.97 -0.88
N ALA A 58 -3.38 13.15 -1.49
CA ALA A 58 -2.39 14.13 -1.07
C ALA A 58 -2.60 14.57 0.39
N LEU A 59 -3.83 14.93 0.74
CA LEU A 59 -4.19 15.36 2.10
C LEU A 59 -3.97 14.26 3.15
N ILE A 60 -4.36 13.04 2.85
CA ILE A 60 -4.18 11.89 3.76
C ILE A 60 -2.68 11.62 3.95
N THR A 61 -1.92 11.57 2.86
CA THR A 61 -0.48 11.29 2.89
C THR A 61 0.28 12.36 3.66
N ASP A 62 -0.01 13.64 3.43
CA ASP A 62 0.62 14.76 4.16
C ASP A 62 0.32 14.69 5.67
N ARG A 63 -0.92 14.38 6.03
CA ARG A 63 -1.31 14.26 7.44
C ARG A 63 -0.62 13.10 8.16
N LEU A 64 -0.28 12.01 7.48
CA LEU A 64 0.27 10.81 8.13
C LEU A 64 1.63 11.05 8.78
N ARG A 65 2.52 11.86 8.20
CA ARG A 65 3.84 12.24 8.73
C ARG A 65 4.57 11.09 9.41
N HIS A 66 4.84 10.04 8.66
CA HIS A 66 5.57 8.87 9.14
C HIS A 66 6.86 8.70 8.31
N PRO A 67 8.02 8.31 8.90
CA PRO A 67 9.27 8.14 8.16
C PRO A 67 9.15 7.11 7.02
N SER A 68 8.26 6.12 7.13
CA SER A 68 7.98 5.13 6.10
C SER A 68 6.79 5.48 5.19
N VAL A 69 6.40 6.75 5.11
CA VAL A 69 5.45 7.30 4.14
C VAL A 69 6.17 8.39 3.36
N PRO A 70 6.00 8.50 2.03
CA PRO A 70 6.62 9.57 1.25
C PRO A 70 6.17 10.94 1.74
N ARG A 71 7.10 11.87 1.84
CA ARG A 71 6.77 13.24 2.17
C ARG A 71 6.06 13.90 1.00
N VAL A 72 4.92 14.54 1.25
CA VAL A 72 4.27 15.48 0.33
C VAL A 72 4.92 16.84 0.49
N PHE A 73 5.30 17.47 -0.61
CA PHE A 73 5.88 18.82 -0.61
C PHE A 73 4.88 19.87 -1.05
N GLU A 74 4.06 19.51 -2.05
CA GLU A 74 3.09 20.42 -2.64
C GLU A 74 1.98 19.62 -3.35
N TYR A 75 0.80 20.18 -3.47
CA TYR A 75 -0.29 19.65 -4.30
C TYR A 75 -1.22 20.79 -4.71
N GLY A 76 -1.89 20.63 -5.83
CA GLY A 76 -2.79 21.64 -6.38
C GLY A 76 -3.26 21.29 -7.78
N ASP A 77 -3.65 22.31 -8.52
CA ASP A 77 -4.04 22.22 -9.93
C ASP A 77 -3.04 22.99 -10.79
N ALA A 78 -2.66 22.40 -11.93
CA ALA A 78 -1.70 22.99 -12.85
C ALA A 78 -2.18 22.87 -14.30
N PRO A 79 -1.98 23.90 -15.14
CA PRO A 79 -2.21 23.81 -16.57
C PRO A 79 -1.12 22.97 -17.22
N LEU A 80 -1.54 22.08 -18.09
CA LEU A 80 -0.67 21.39 -19.04
C LEU A 80 -0.38 22.28 -20.27
N PRO A 81 0.58 21.90 -21.15
CA PRO A 81 0.90 22.71 -22.34
C PRO A 81 -0.26 22.94 -23.30
N ASP A 82 -1.25 22.06 -23.31
CA ASP A 82 -2.48 22.17 -24.13
C ASP A 82 -3.58 23.02 -23.46
N GLY A 83 -3.30 23.56 -22.27
CA GLY A 83 -4.24 24.36 -21.48
C GLY A 83 -5.16 23.55 -20.55
N THR A 84 -5.14 22.22 -20.62
CA THR A 84 -5.92 21.35 -19.72
C THR A 84 -5.43 21.51 -18.30
N VAL A 85 -6.33 21.79 -17.35
CA VAL A 85 -5.99 21.93 -15.92
C VAL A 85 -6.20 20.61 -15.19
N VAL A 86 -5.13 20.07 -14.61
CA VAL A 86 -5.14 18.78 -13.93
C VAL A 86 -4.60 18.88 -12.50
N PRO A 87 -5.12 18.09 -11.56
CA PRO A 87 -4.51 17.94 -10.24
C PRO A 87 -3.13 17.30 -10.33
N TYR A 88 -2.23 17.81 -9.47
CA TYR A 88 -0.90 17.22 -9.28
C TYR A 88 -0.54 17.12 -7.81
N VAL A 89 0.40 16.22 -7.50
CA VAL A 89 0.99 16.07 -6.17
C VAL A 89 2.50 15.88 -6.31
N VAL A 90 3.27 16.64 -5.54
CA VAL A 90 4.73 16.57 -5.50
C VAL A 90 5.16 15.80 -4.26
N PHE A 91 5.88 14.69 -4.49
CA PHE A 91 6.37 13.81 -3.44
C PHE A 91 7.89 13.76 -3.38
N GLU A 92 8.39 13.27 -2.27
CA GLU A 92 9.74 12.74 -2.13
C GLU A 92 9.99 11.69 -3.25
N LEU A 93 11.08 11.86 -4.02
CA LEU A 93 11.50 10.81 -4.96
C LEU A 93 12.15 9.68 -4.16
N LEU A 94 11.58 8.50 -4.28
CA LEU A 94 12.06 7.32 -3.56
C LEU A 94 13.13 6.60 -4.38
N ALA A 95 14.26 6.32 -3.73
CA ALA A 95 15.22 5.36 -4.23
C ALA A 95 14.74 3.94 -3.87
N GLY A 96 14.95 2.96 -4.76
CA GLY A 96 14.57 1.57 -4.53
C GLY A 96 13.61 1.02 -5.58
N VAL A 97 13.05 -0.14 -5.30
CA VAL A 97 12.16 -0.86 -6.22
C VAL A 97 10.84 -1.21 -5.51
N PRO A 98 9.75 -1.37 -6.26
CA PRO A 98 8.51 -1.94 -5.72
C PRO A 98 8.77 -3.35 -5.15
N LEU A 99 8.10 -3.70 -4.06
CA LEU A 99 8.20 -5.04 -3.46
C LEU A 99 7.76 -6.14 -4.45
N THR A 100 6.89 -5.84 -5.41
CA THR A 100 6.55 -6.74 -6.52
C THR A 100 7.76 -7.18 -7.31
N ASP A 101 8.66 -6.23 -7.63
CA ASP A 101 9.86 -6.52 -8.42
C ASP A 101 10.88 -7.35 -7.63
N ARG A 102 10.91 -7.13 -6.31
CA ARG A 102 11.71 -7.96 -5.39
C ARG A 102 11.15 -9.37 -5.29
N LEU A 103 9.82 -9.54 -5.19
CA LEU A 103 9.16 -10.83 -5.13
C LEU A 103 9.19 -11.60 -6.45
N ALA A 104 9.33 -10.93 -7.58
CA ALA A 104 9.53 -11.57 -8.89
C ALA A 104 10.84 -12.38 -8.94
N ARG A 105 11.81 -12.07 -8.05
CA ARG A 105 13.08 -12.81 -7.93
C ARG A 105 12.97 -14.03 -7.00
N GLY A 106 11.82 -14.24 -6.36
CA GLY A 106 11.55 -15.33 -5.42
C GLY A 106 11.07 -14.86 -4.05
N PRO A 107 10.69 -15.81 -3.18
CA PRO A 107 10.26 -15.51 -1.81
C PRO A 107 11.37 -14.84 -1.01
N LEU A 108 10.96 -14.16 0.07
CA LEU A 108 11.88 -13.51 1.01
C LEU A 108 12.24 -14.46 2.15
N GLU A 109 13.43 -14.27 2.71
CA GLU A 109 13.74 -14.81 4.02
C GLU A 109 12.76 -14.24 5.05
N TRP A 110 12.31 -15.06 5.99
CA TRP A 110 11.27 -14.66 6.93
C TRP A 110 11.63 -13.41 7.75
N LEU A 111 12.90 -13.19 8.03
CA LEU A 111 13.38 -12.00 8.75
C LEU A 111 13.15 -10.72 7.93
N GLU A 112 13.48 -10.76 6.64
CA GLU A 112 13.26 -9.65 5.72
C GLU A 112 11.75 -9.38 5.58
N ALA A 113 10.96 -10.43 5.36
CA ALA A 113 9.50 -10.34 5.26
C ALA A 113 8.87 -9.77 6.55
N ALA A 114 9.31 -10.24 7.72
CA ALA A 114 8.83 -9.75 9.01
C ALA A 114 9.18 -8.27 9.23
N ARG A 115 10.36 -7.79 8.80
CA ARG A 115 10.74 -6.38 8.90
C ARG A 115 9.87 -5.49 8.01
N ILE A 116 9.63 -5.90 6.77
CA ILE A 116 8.73 -5.17 5.86
C ILE A 116 7.33 -5.11 6.45
N ALA A 117 6.82 -6.23 6.95
CA ALA A 117 5.50 -6.30 7.57
C ALA A 117 5.41 -5.48 8.87
N ALA A 118 6.47 -5.46 9.70
CA ALA A 118 6.53 -4.65 10.91
C ALA A 118 6.43 -3.15 10.57
N THR A 119 7.20 -2.70 9.57
CA THR A 119 7.16 -1.32 9.09
C THR A 119 5.77 -0.96 8.52
N ALA A 120 5.18 -1.85 7.74
CA ALA A 120 3.82 -1.65 7.22
C ALA A 120 2.79 -1.57 8.35
N ALA A 121 2.88 -2.44 9.36
CA ALA A 121 2.02 -2.43 10.53
C ALA A 121 2.15 -1.13 11.36
N ASP A 122 3.36 -0.57 11.48
CA ASP A 122 3.58 0.72 12.14
C ASP A 122 2.89 1.87 11.39
N VAL A 123 3.03 1.91 10.06
CA VAL A 123 2.33 2.89 9.22
C VAL A 123 0.81 2.75 9.38
N LEU A 124 0.28 1.52 9.30
CA LEU A 124 -1.14 1.26 9.53
C LEU A 124 -1.59 1.69 10.93
N ALA A 125 -0.75 1.47 11.96
CA ALA A 125 -1.09 1.88 13.33
C ALA A 125 -1.21 3.41 13.44
N VAL A 126 -0.37 4.17 12.74
CA VAL A 126 -0.47 5.63 12.66
C VAL A 126 -1.73 6.05 11.89
N ALA A 127 -1.99 5.43 10.74
CA ALA A 127 -3.17 5.71 9.92
C ALA A 127 -4.47 5.44 10.69
N HIS A 128 -4.60 4.26 11.30
CA HIS A 128 -5.78 3.86 12.05
C HIS A 128 -6.07 4.75 13.27
N ARG A 129 -5.02 5.20 14.00
CA ARG A 129 -5.18 6.18 15.09
C ARG A 129 -5.73 7.52 14.60
N ARG A 130 -5.48 7.87 13.34
CA ARG A 130 -6.00 9.09 12.69
C ARG A 130 -7.34 8.86 11.98
N GLY A 131 -7.94 7.69 12.14
CA GLY A 131 -9.19 7.33 11.51
C GLY A 131 -9.07 7.03 10.01
N VAL A 132 -7.88 6.72 9.50
CA VAL A 132 -7.63 6.39 8.09
C VAL A 132 -7.43 4.90 7.93
N VAL A 133 -8.09 4.28 6.96
CA VAL A 133 -7.92 2.90 6.52
C VAL A 133 -7.30 2.90 5.13
N HIS A 134 -6.22 2.13 4.92
CA HIS A 134 -5.44 2.12 3.68
C HIS A 134 -6.18 1.46 2.50
N ARG A 135 -6.83 0.33 2.75
CA ARG A 135 -7.66 -0.45 1.81
C ARG A 135 -6.94 -1.13 0.64
N ASP A 136 -5.72 -0.78 0.33
CA ASP A 136 -4.95 -1.33 -0.79
C ASP A 136 -3.49 -1.64 -0.40
N LEU A 137 -3.27 -2.24 0.78
CA LEU A 137 -1.93 -2.66 1.18
C LEU A 137 -1.49 -3.89 0.37
N THR A 138 -0.73 -3.66 -0.68
CA THR A 138 -0.22 -4.71 -1.58
C THR A 138 1.28 -4.52 -1.82
N ALA A 139 1.93 -5.53 -2.37
CA ALA A 139 3.35 -5.45 -2.72
C ALA A 139 3.67 -4.32 -3.73
N ARG A 140 2.69 -3.87 -4.52
CA ARG A 140 2.86 -2.73 -5.44
C ARG A 140 3.00 -1.40 -4.72
N ASN A 141 2.34 -1.29 -3.56
CA ASN A 141 2.25 -0.07 -2.77
C ASN A 141 3.31 -0.03 -1.65
N ILE A 142 4.35 -0.85 -1.79
CA ILE A 142 5.51 -0.89 -0.89
C ILE A 142 6.77 -0.72 -1.74
N MET A 143 7.56 0.31 -1.42
CA MET A 143 8.88 0.51 -1.98
C MET A 143 9.93 0.02 -0.99
N VAL A 144 10.89 -0.76 -1.48
CA VAL A 144 12.00 -1.28 -0.68
C VAL A 144 13.32 -0.72 -1.20
N SER A 145 14.17 -0.29 -0.27
CA SER A 145 15.46 0.30 -0.58
C SER A 145 16.48 0.03 0.51
N ARG A 146 17.77 0.37 0.29
CA ARG A 146 18.79 0.32 1.33
C ARG A 146 18.50 1.22 2.53
N SER A 147 17.80 2.33 2.32
CA SER A 147 17.41 3.27 3.37
C SER A 147 16.17 2.83 4.16
N GLY A 148 15.51 1.77 3.73
CA GLY A 148 14.33 1.22 4.41
C GLY A 148 13.13 0.99 3.49
N VAL A 149 11.97 0.88 4.13
CA VAL A 149 10.68 0.58 3.49
C VAL A 149 9.80 1.81 3.51
N LYS A 150 9.13 2.09 2.40
CA LYS A 150 8.12 3.15 2.28
C LYS A 150 6.80 2.55 1.79
N ILE A 151 5.71 2.91 2.45
CA ILE A 151 4.34 2.59 2.03
C ILE A 151 3.84 3.75 1.20
N ILE A 152 3.45 3.47 -0.03
CA ILE A 152 2.99 4.46 -1.00
C ILE A 152 1.53 4.23 -1.36
N ASP A 153 0.93 5.24 -1.98
CA ASP A 153 -0.41 5.15 -2.60
C ASP A 153 -1.56 4.95 -1.57
N PHE A 154 -1.96 6.06 -0.97
CA PHE A 154 -3.18 6.16 -0.15
C PHE A 154 -4.43 6.53 -1.00
N GLY A 155 -4.38 6.31 -2.32
CA GLY A 155 -5.45 6.71 -3.24
C GLY A 155 -6.80 6.04 -3.02
N LEU A 156 -6.82 4.86 -2.37
CA LEU A 156 -8.05 4.19 -1.94
C LEU A 156 -8.35 4.38 -0.46
N ALA A 157 -7.48 5.10 0.27
CA ALA A 157 -7.68 5.33 1.69
C ALA A 157 -8.96 6.13 1.95
N THR A 158 -9.62 5.81 3.05
CA THR A 158 -10.87 6.48 3.46
C THR A 158 -10.90 6.65 4.96
N GLU A 159 -11.70 7.60 5.43
CA GLU A 159 -11.94 7.75 6.86
C GLU A 159 -12.70 6.54 7.40
N ALA A 160 -12.24 6.00 8.53
CA ALA A 160 -12.94 4.93 9.23
C ALA A 160 -14.23 5.48 9.82
N LEU A 161 -15.34 4.83 9.55
CA LEU A 161 -16.60 5.18 10.20
C LEU A 161 -16.55 4.78 11.67
N ARG A 162 -16.88 5.73 12.54
CA ARG A 162 -16.83 5.56 14.00
C ARG A 162 -17.88 4.59 14.54
N ASN A 163 -18.91 4.27 13.78
CA ASN A 163 -20.02 3.39 14.20
C ASN A 163 -20.50 2.55 13.03
N ALA A 164 -19.88 1.41 12.81
CA ALA A 164 -20.43 0.41 11.90
C ALA A 164 -20.77 -0.85 12.70
N ASP A 165 -21.92 -0.81 13.36
CA ASP A 165 -22.68 -2.02 13.67
C ASP A 165 -23.28 -2.52 12.36
N SER A 166 -22.55 -3.28 11.58
CA SER A 166 -23.16 -4.15 10.58
C SER A 166 -22.21 -5.22 10.10
N ASP A 167 -22.69 -6.41 10.23
CA ASP A 167 -22.15 -7.66 9.79
C ASP A 167 -21.91 -7.69 8.26
N LEU A 168 -20.80 -8.34 7.88
CA LEU A 168 -20.55 -8.92 6.57
C LEU A 168 -20.09 -7.96 5.46
N TYR A 169 -18.76 -7.75 5.37
CA TYR A 169 -18.16 -7.25 4.16
C TYR A 169 -17.28 -8.30 3.49
N PRO A 170 -17.44 -8.52 2.17
CA PRO A 170 -16.53 -9.36 1.42
C PRO A 170 -15.18 -8.65 1.29
N ILE A 171 -14.13 -9.30 1.81
CA ILE A 171 -12.76 -8.93 1.50
C ILE A 171 -12.54 -9.32 0.05
N VAL A 172 -12.51 -8.35 -0.83
CA VAL A 172 -12.17 -8.56 -2.23
C VAL A 172 -10.65 -8.68 -2.32
N LEU A 173 -10.16 -9.92 -2.40
CA LEU A 173 -8.77 -10.19 -2.77
C LEU A 173 -8.59 -9.80 -4.24
N ARG A 174 -7.94 -8.68 -4.51
CA ARG A 174 -7.71 -8.21 -5.87
C ARG A 174 -6.51 -8.93 -6.51
N GLY A 175 -6.79 -9.80 -7.48
CA GLY A 175 -5.82 -10.26 -8.48
C GLY A 175 -5.80 -9.43 -9.75
N GLU A 176 -6.82 -8.63 -10.08
CA GLU A 176 -6.88 -7.82 -11.29
C GLU A 176 -7.70 -6.56 -11.07
N ARG A 177 -7.25 -5.46 -11.70
CA ARG A 177 -7.99 -4.19 -11.73
C ARG A 177 -9.30 -4.35 -12.49
N SER A 178 -10.36 -4.77 -11.81
CA SER A 178 -11.70 -4.55 -12.33
C SER A 178 -12.04 -3.06 -12.15
N ARG A 179 -12.26 -2.37 -13.26
CA ARG A 179 -12.78 -0.99 -13.33
C ARG A 179 -14.27 -0.92 -12.90
N LEU A 180 -14.75 -1.91 -12.20
CA LEU A 180 -16.08 -1.87 -11.62
C LEU A 180 -16.02 -0.95 -10.40
N SER A 181 -16.63 0.21 -10.53
CA SER A 181 -16.93 1.18 -9.50
C SER A 181 -17.27 0.46 -8.19
N HIS A 182 -16.34 0.51 -7.21
CA HIS A 182 -16.69 0.13 -5.87
C HIS A 182 -17.76 1.11 -5.40
N PRO A 183 -18.87 0.64 -4.85
CA PRO A 183 -19.78 1.55 -4.21
C PRO A 183 -18.99 2.36 -3.18
N LYS A 184 -19.00 3.68 -3.30
CA LYS A 184 -18.30 4.62 -2.40
C LYS A 184 -18.72 4.48 -0.93
N THR A 185 -19.69 3.61 -0.66
CA THR A 185 -20.33 3.35 0.63
C THR A 185 -19.87 2.08 1.33
N ALA A 186 -18.91 1.31 0.80
CA ALA A 186 -18.39 0.17 1.53
C ALA A 186 -17.56 0.66 2.74
N PHE A 187 -18.06 0.41 3.94
CA PHE A 187 -17.40 0.77 5.19
C PHE A 187 -16.03 0.12 5.28
N ALA A 188 -14.99 0.91 5.47
CA ALA A 188 -13.62 0.43 5.62
C ALA A 188 -13.32 0.22 7.10
N ARG A 189 -12.81 -0.95 7.45
CA ARG A 189 -12.42 -1.30 8.82
C ARG A 189 -10.90 -1.39 8.94
N PRO A 190 -10.30 -0.87 10.01
CA PRO A 190 -8.88 -1.09 10.29
C PRO A 190 -8.46 -2.56 10.27
N SER A 191 -9.35 -3.46 10.67
CA SER A 191 -9.12 -4.91 10.65
C SER A 191 -8.99 -5.50 9.24
N ASP A 192 -9.45 -4.81 8.19
CA ASP A 192 -9.29 -5.26 6.81
C ASP A 192 -7.85 -5.02 6.32
N ASP A 193 -7.22 -3.91 6.72
CA ASP A 193 -5.80 -3.68 6.48
C ASP A 193 -4.92 -4.71 7.22
N VAL A 194 -5.32 -5.13 8.42
CA VAL A 194 -4.61 -6.17 9.17
C VAL A 194 -4.71 -7.54 8.48
N TYR A 195 -5.86 -7.84 7.88
CA TYR A 195 -6.00 -9.04 7.06
C TYR A 195 -5.07 -9.01 5.84
N THR A 196 -5.05 -7.90 5.12
CA THR A 196 -4.15 -7.74 3.96
C THR A 196 -2.68 -7.77 4.36
N LEU A 197 -2.31 -7.27 5.55
CA LEU A 197 -0.97 -7.42 6.12
C LEU A 197 -0.60 -8.90 6.33
N GLY A 198 -1.52 -9.71 6.86
CA GLY A 198 -1.33 -11.16 7.02
C GLY A 198 -1.14 -11.87 5.69
N VAL A 199 -1.97 -11.54 4.69
CA VAL A 199 -1.85 -12.05 3.31
C VAL A 199 -0.49 -11.69 2.73
N LEU A 200 -0.08 -10.43 2.83
CA LEU A 200 1.19 -9.94 2.30
C LEU A 200 2.39 -10.62 2.96
N LEU A 201 2.37 -10.80 4.29
CA LEU A 201 3.43 -11.51 5.01
C LEU A 201 3.52 -12.99 4.57
N TYR A 202 2.37 -13.64 4.37
CA TYR A 202 2.34 -14.99 3.81
C TYR A 202 2.94 -15.03 2.39
N GLU A 203 2.55 -14.11 1.51
CA GLU A 203 3.05 -14.01 0.13
C GLU A 203 4.56 -13.75 0.09
N MET A 204 5.06 -12.87 0.92
CA MET A 204 6.50 -12.58 1.02
C MET A 204 7.32 -13.82 1.37
N ILE A 205 6.85 -14.64 2.31
CA ILE A 205 7.59 -15.82 2.80
C ILE A 205 7.45 -17.00 1.84
N THR A 206 6.27 -17.19 1.19
CA THR A 206 6.00 -18.37 0.35
C THR A 206 6.22 -18.13 -1.14
N GLY A 207 6.26 -16.87 -1.59
CA GLY A 207 6.22 -16.50 -2.99
C GLY A 207 4.87 -16.78 -3.68
N ARG A 208 3.82 -17.10 -2.92
CA ARG A 208 2.51 -17.50 -3.47
C ARG A 208 1.39 -16.85 -2.68
N SER A 209 0.30 -16.52 -3.40
CA SER A 209 -0.92 -16.09 -2.72
C SER A 209 -1.47 -17.21 -1.83
N PRO A 210 -1.97 -16.86 -0.61
CA PRO A 210 -2.61 -17.85 0.27
C PRO A 210 -3.85 -18.49 -0.36
N TYR A 211 -4.48 -17.79 -1.30
CA TYR A 211 -5.65 -18.29 -2.03
C TYR A 211 -5.36 -18.31 -3.53
N PRO A 212 -5.30 -19.52 -4.15
CA PRO A 212 -5.08 -19.65 -5.59
C PRO A 212 -6.14 -18.91 -6.42
N PRO A 213 -5.82 -18.47 -7.65
CA PRO A 213 -6.73 -17.69 -8.50
C PRO A 213 -8.08 -18.37 -8.74
N ALA A 214 -8.11 -19.69 -8.84
CA ALA A 214 -9.36 -20.46 -9.01
C ALA A 214 -10.29 -20.32 -7.80
N ILE A 215 -9.74 -20.29 -6.58
CA ILE A 215 -10.50 -20.05 -5.35
C ILE A 215 -10.86 -18.56 -5.26
N ALA A 216 -9.96 -17.67 -5.62
CA ALA A 216 -10.20 -16.23 -5.62
C ALA A 216 -11.32 -15.85 -6.61
N ALA A 217 -11.34 -16.43 -7.82
CA ALA A 217 -12.42 -16.23 -8.79
C ALA A 217 -13.78 -16.72 -8.29
N THR A 218 -13.82 -17.88 -7.63
CA THR A 218 -15.04 -18.43 -7.00
C THR A 218 -15.49 -17.55 -5.84
N ILE A 219 -14.55 -16.96 -5.10
CA ILE A 219 -14.79 -16.00 -4.01
C ILE A 219 -15.47 -14.74 -4.54
N VAL A 220 -14.97 -14.19 -5.65
CA VAL A 220 -15.53 -12.97 -6.27
C VAL A 220 -16.93 -13.24 -6.83
N ALA A 221 -17.13 -14.37 -7.50
CA ALA A 221 -18.43 -14.74 -8.10
C ALA A 221 -19.53 -15.01 -7.07
N ALA A 222 -19.18 -15.53 -5.89
CA ALA A 222 -20.15 -15.93 -4.86
C ALA A 222 -20.33 -14.90 -3.73
N GLY A 223 -19.55 -13.81 -3.68
CA GLY A 223 -19.65 -12.74 -2.66
C GLY A 223 -19.41 -13.19 -1.20
N ARG A 224 -19.14 -14.46 -0.96
CA ARG A 224 -19.12 -15.08 0.38
C ARG A 224 -17.96 -16.08 0.62
N VAL A 225 -17.22 -16.48 -0.38
CA VAL A 225 -16.37 -17.69 -0.31
C VAL A 225 -15.05 -17.48 0.42
N ALA A 226 -14.55 -16.22 0.56
CA ALA A 226 -13.37 -15.94 1.39
C ALA A 226 -13.59 -16.35 2.87
N HIS A 227 -14.83 -16.33 3.33
CA HIS A 227 -15.21 -16.79 4.67
C HIS A 227 -15.25 -18.32 4.78
N LEU A 228 -15.41 -19.05 3.68
CA LEU A 228 -15.56 -20.52 3.67
C LEU A 228 -14.23 -21.24 3.46
N ALA A 229 -13.26 -20.64 2.78
CA ALA A 229 -11.95 -21.26 2.61
C ALA A 229 -11.17 -21.23 3.94
N PRO A 230 -10.58 -22.35 4.38
CA PRO A 230 -9.77 -22.38 5.60
C PRO A 230 -8.59 -21.43 5.48
N THR A 231 -8.17 -20.83 6.59
CA THR A 231 -6.95 -20.00 6.63
C THR A 231 -5.74 -20.90 6.30
N PRO A 232 -4.94 -20.56 5.27
CA PRO A 232 -3.82 -21.39 4.88
C PRO A 232 -2.78 -21.52 5.99
N VAL A 233 -2.22 -22.73 6.11
CA VAL A 233 -1.14 -22.97 7.07
C VAL A 233 0.19 -22.64 6.41
N LEU A 234 1.02 -21.82 7.07
CA LEU A 234 2.37 -21.53 6.62
C LEU A 234 3.29 -22.71 6.98
N ALA A 235 3.62 -23.56 5.99
CA ALA A 235 4.44 -24.75 6.15
C ALA A 235 5.85 -24.55 5.54
N VAL A 236 6.52 -23.46 5.90
CA VAL A 236 7.89 -23.15 5.45
C VAL A 236 8.86 -23.51 6.58
N PRO A 237 9.87 -24.40 6.35
CA PRO A 237 10.88 -24.74 7.34
C PRO A 237 11.66 -23.51 7.81
N GLY A 238 12.06 -23.48 9.10
CA GLY A 238 12.86 -22.39 9.66
C GLY A 238 12.08 -21.11 10.04
N VAL A 239 10.82 -21.01 9.65
CA VAL A 239 9.97 -19.88 10.09
C VAL A 239 9.51 -20.11 11.54
N PRO A 240 9.73 -19.16 12.47
CA PRO A 240 9.29 -19.25 13.86
C PRO A 240 7.79 -19.47 13.99
N ILE A 241 7.38 -20.20 15.04
CA ILE A 241 5.96 -20.48 15.29
C ILE A 241 5.18 -19.19 15.52
N GLU A 242 5.80 -18.20 16.15
CA GLU A 242 5.20 -16.89 16.43
C GLU A 242 4.82 -16.14 15.15
N ILE A 243 5.63 -16.25 14.09
CA ILE A 243 5.30 -15.66 12.77
C ILE A 243 4.10 -16.39 12.15
N ARG A 244 4.08 -17.74 12.23
CA ARG A 244 2.96 -18.54 11.73
C ARG A 244 1.65 -18.22 12.44
N ASP A 245 1.71 -18.08 13.77
CA ASP A 245 0.54 -17.75 14.59
C ASP A 245 0.06 -16.33 14.35
N LEU A 246 0.98 -15.37 14.16
CA LEU A 246 0.63 -13.99 13.82
C LEU A 246 -0.04 -13.90 12.45
N ILE A 247 0.48 -14.59 11.43
CA ILE A 247 -0.17 -14.67 10.11
C ILE A 247 -1.58 -15.22 10.26
N ARG A 248 -1.77 -16.32 11.00
CA ARG A 248 -3.07 -16.93 11.23
C ARG A 248 -4.02 -15.94 11.93
N ALA A 249 -3.55 -15.24 12.96
CA ALA A 249 -4.33 -14.26 13.69
C ALA A 249 -4.73 -13.06 12.81
N CYS A 250 -3.80 -12.52 12.01
CA CYS A 250 -4.10 -11.44 11.08
C CYS A 250 -5.15 -11.88 10.03
N MET A 251 -5.09 -13.14 9.59
CA MET A 251 -6.00 -13.70 8.58
C MET A 251 -7.24 -14.37 9.18
N ALA A 252 -7.56 -14.14 10.46
CA ALA A 252 -8.78 -14.63 11.08
C ALA A 252 -10.01 -14.20 10.27
N LYS A 253 -11.02 -15.09 10.18
CA LYS A 253 -12.22 -14.83 9.37
C LYS A 253 -13.11 -13.78 10.02
N VAL A 254 -13.19 -13.79 11.31
CA VAL A 254 -13.91 -12.81 12.12
C VAL A 254 -13.02 -11.57 12.31
N PRO A 255 -13.42 -10.38 11.83
CA PRO A 255 -12.59 -9.18 11.89
C PRO A 255 -12.18 -8.78 13.31
N GLU A 256 -13.02 -9.06 14.30
CA GLU A 256 -12.85 -8.75 15.71
C GLU A 256 -11.78 -9.64 16.38
N GLU A 257 -11.50 -10.82 15.81
CA GLU A 257 -10.44 -11.73 16.27
C GLU A 257 -9.04 -11.32 15.78
N ARG A 258 -8.97 -10.42 14.78
CA ARG A 258 -7.71 -9.92 14.25
C ARG A 258 -7.05 -8.98 15.23
N PRO A 259 -5.72 -9.02 15.39
CA PRO A 259 -5.03 -8.06 16.23
C PRO A 259 -5.20 -6.63 15.70
N ARG A 260 -5.12 -5.63 16.56
CA ARG A 260 -4.97 -4.24 16.10
C ARG A 260 -3.61 -4.08 15.41
N SER A 261 -3.52 -3.18 14.41
CA SER A 261 -2.27 -2.93 13.68
C SER A 261 -1.09 -2.62 14.59
N ALA A 262 -1.28 -1.84 15.65
CA ALA A 262 -0.25 -1.57 16.64
C ALA A 262 0.21 -2.82 17.41
N ALA A 263 -0.71 -3.75 17.69
CA ALA A 263 -0.36 -5.02 18.34
C ALA A 263 0.41 -5.94 17.39
N ALA A 264 0.02 -5.99 16.11
CA ALA A 264 0.75 -6.73 15.07
C ALA A 264 2.16 -6.16 14.88
N ALA A 265 2.33 -4.83 14.81
CA ALA A 265 3.64 -4.17 14.73
C ALA A 265 4.52 -4.54 15.93
N LEU A 266 4.00 -4.40 17.14
CA LEU A 266 4.74 -4.73 18.36
C LEU A 266 5.14 -6.21 18.41
N ALA A 267 4.27 -7.12 18.00
CA ALA A 267 4.57 -8.55 17.94
C ALA A 267 5.73 -8.84 16.96
N LEU A 268 5.68 -8.26 15.75
CA LEU A 268 6.73 -8.42 14.74
C LEU A 268 8.07 -7.87 15.23
N TRP A 269 8.10 -6.65 15.79
CA TRP A 269 9.34 -6.08 16.32
C TRP A 269 9.93 -6.91 17.45
N ARG A 270 9.09 -7.43 18.37
CA ARG A 270 9.54 -8.32 19.46
C ARG A 270 10.11 -9.64 18.94
N ILE A 271 9.53 -10.21 17.88
CA ILE A 271 10.07 -11.43 17.26
C ILE A 271 11.43 -11.13 16.62
N LEU A 272 11.54 -10.03 15.86
CA LEU A 272 12.79 -9.59 15.25
C LEU A 272 13.89 -9.34 16.27
N ASP A 273 13.57 -8.66 17.38
CA ASP A 273 14.52 -8.36 18.46
C ASP A 273 15.05 -9.64 19.14
N ARG A 274 14.17 -10.60 19.41
CA ARG A 274 14.57 -11.90 20.01
C ARG A 274 15.52 -12.73 19.14
N HIS A 275 15.41 -12.59 17.84
CA HIS A 275 16.26 -13.33 16.92
C HIS A 275 17.60 -12.66 16.60
N HIS A 276 17.94 -11.53 17.25
CA HIS A 276 19.25 -10.84 17.29
C HIS A 276 20.06 -10.90 15.98
N VAL A 277 19.39 -10.77 14.86
CA VAL A 277 20.06 -10.87 13.57
C VAL A 277 20.56 -9.49 13.17
N ARG A 278 21.88 -9.30 13.17
CA ARG A 278 22.50 -8.32 12.25
C ARG A 278 22.10 -8.78 10.85
N LEU A 279 21.06 -8.16 10.31
CA LEU A 279 20.61 -8.49 8.97
C LEU A 279 21.74 -8.21 7.99
N PRO A 280 22.03 -9.11 7.07
CA PRO A 280 22.85 -8.77 5.92
C PRO A 280 22.23 -7.53 5.26
N GLU A 281 23.08 -6.66 4.73
CA GLU A 281 22.61 -5.51 3.97
C GLU A 281 21.65 -6.00 2.89
N PRO A 282 20.53 -5.29 2.65
CA PRO A 282 19.56 -5.69 1.64
C PRO A 282 20.26 -5.89 0.29
N SER A 283 20.03 -7.02 -0.35
CA SER A 283 20.66 -7.41 -1.62
C SER A 283 20.05 -6.70 -2.86
N TRP A 284 19.55 -5.50 -2.70
CA TRP A 284 19.09 -4.68 -3.81
C TRP A 284 20.21 -3.82 -4.37
N ASN A 285 20.87 -4.35 -5.36
CA ASN A 285 21.66 -3.59 -6.32
C ASN A 285 20.81 -3.30 -7.55
#